data_70a4a1561e679ec0dc23965034ca2e75
#
_entry.id   70a4a1561e679ec0dc23965034ca2e75
#
_cell.length_a   1.000
_cell.length_b   1.000
_cell.length_c   1.000
_cell.angle_alpha   90.00
_cell.angle_beta   90.00
_cell.angle_gamma   90.00
#
_symmetry.space_group_name_H-M   'P 1'
#
loop_
_entity.id
_entity.type
_entity.pdbx_description
1 polymer ?
#
loop_
_entity_poly.entity_id
_entity_poly.type
_entity_poly.pdbx_seq_one_letter_code
_entity_poly.pdbx_strand_id
1 'polypeptide(L)'
;MLFEIHAEKNADDKKVFYYDNMTNVLSTEDGYIFQAQQQFQKPIREPYKAFDKNSPLKKSKLITHLKIQLGLSCNYSCDYCSQKFVERMPETSKKDIDAFLEKMNALDFDEEKGLRIEYWGGEPLVYWKTLKPLAEAINDKFSGWKNKPQLSIITNGSILTDEIIDWLMLMDFSVSISHDGPGQSVRGPDPFDDPEAKKRILGFYRMMTRLKKPFSFNPMMNSKNKSRKAVYDWFVNLTGDENVQLGEGGIVDAYDEDGITNSLQTLQEHFEYRRTAFGDIYSTQGKIGFSGQLSKIDGFMNNILVHDNAKFLGQKCGMDDEHTLAVDLRGNVMTCQNVSSLEISKNGESHAGGNLDDYGNVEIKSSTHWSNRKECSSCPVLHLCKGACMFLDEKFWEISCANAYSDNVALFALAIERMTGYIPTIIKQQDLPLERQDIFGTVYEHQEKPKKKIIPIKVISEKIGEIEGIEVYGKSKVEV
;
A
#
# COMPACT_ATOMS: atom_id res chain seq x y z
N MET A 1 5.73 -20.97 -9.22
CA MET A 1 6.55 -21.77 -8.27
C MET A 1 5.62 -22.38 -7.25
N LEU A 2 5.79 -23.68 -6.96
CA LEU A 2 4.92 -24.44 -6.06
C LEU A 2 5.41 -24.37 -4.62
N PHE A 3 4.50 -24.08 -3.70
CA PHE A 3 4.71 -24.05 -2.24
C PHE A 3 3.85 -25.14 -1.59
N GLU A 4 4.45 -25.86 -0.63
CA GLU A 4 3.76 -26.78 0.25
C GLU A 4 3.38 -26.02 1.53
N ILE A 5 2.08 -25.93 1.82
CA ILE A 5 1.53 -25.15 2.94
C ILE A 5 1.04 -26.11 4.00
N HIS A 6 1.68 -26.12 5.16
CA HIS A 6 1.19 -26.83 6.33
C HIS A 6 0.24 -25.90 7.10
N ALA A 7 -0.96 -26.35 7.31
CA ALA A 7 -1.99 -25.58 8.00
C ALA A 7 -2.69 -26.44 9.06
N GLU A 8 -3.17 -25.80 10.10
CA GLU A 8 -3.81 -26.49 11.23
C GLU A 8 -5.10 -25.78 11.65
N LYS A 9 -6.08 -26.56 12.04
CA LYS A 9 -7.31 -26.08 12.66
C LYS A 9 -7.21 -26.19 14.19
N ASN A 10 -6.54 -27.23 14.67
CA ASN A 10 -6.15 -27.47 16.06
C ASN A 10 -4.94 -28.42 16.07
N ALA A 11 -4.46 -28.81 17.25
CA ALA A 11 -3.28 -29.65 17.40
C ALA A 11 -3.37 -31.01 16.68
N ASP A 12 -4.58 -31.59 16.60
CA ASP A 12 -4.84 -32.93 16.05
C ASP A 12 -5.38 -32.89 14.61
N ASP A 13 -5.81 -31.72 14.10
CA ASP A 13 -6.39 -31.56 12.77
C ASP A 13 -5.50 -30.66 11.91
N LYS A 14 -4.64 -31.31 11.13
CA LYS A 14 -3.65 -30.66 10.25
C LYS A 14 -3.83 -31.11 8.83
N LYS A 15 -3.60 -30.21 7.89
CA LYS A 15 -3.67 -30.47 6.44
C LYS A 15 -2.51 -29.83 5.71
N VAL A 16 -2.23 -30.39 4.54
CA VAL A 16 -1.28 -29.84 3.58
C VAL A 16 -2.06 -29.32 2.37
N PHE A 17 -1.70 -28.16 1.92
CA PHE A 17 -2.19 -27.54 0.69
C PHE A 17 -1.00 -27.22 -0.22
N TYR A 18 -1.25 -27.07 -1.50
CA TYR A 18 -0.27 -26.69 -2.49
C TYR A 18 -0.71 -25.38 -3.16
N TYR A 19 0.18 -24.41 -3.20
CA TYR A 19 -0.09 -23.12 -3.84
C TYR A 19 0.98 -22.79 -4.87
N ASP A 20 0.57 -22.47 -6.09
CA ASP A 20 1.47 -21.98 -7.13
C ASP A 20 1.25 -20.48 -7.35
N ASN A 21 2.28 -19.67 -7.02
CA ASN A 21 2.19 -18.21 -7.12
C ASN A 21 2.24 -17.68 -8.56
N MET A 22 2.65 -18.49 -9.54
CA MET A 22 2.67 -18.05 -10.94
C MET A 22 1.32 -18.24 -11.62
N THR A 23 0.64 -19.34 -11.33
CA THR A 23 -0.69 -19.64 -11.84
C THR A 23 -1.82 -19.24 -10.93
N ASN A 24 -1.48 -18.89 -9.68
CA ASN A 24 -2.40 -18.57 -8.58
C ASN A 24 -3.39 -19.70 -8.28
N VAL A 25 -2.92 -20.94 -8.37
CA VAL A 25 -3.70 -22.16 -8.09
C VAL A 25 -3.43 -22.62 -6.67
N LEU A 26 -4.50 -22.81 -5.90
CA LEU A 26 -4.50 -23.46 -4.60
C LEU A 26 -5.17 -24.83 -4.73
N SER A 27 -4.55 -25.88 -4.17
CA SER A 27 -5.10 -27.23 -4.19
C SER A 27 -4.86 -27.97 -2.87
N THR A 28 -5.65 -29.01 -2.62
CA THR A 28 -5.45 -29.97 -1.53
C THR A 28 -4.48 -31.08 -1.96
N GLU A 29 -4.05 -31.89 -1.00
CA GLU A 29 -3.16 -33.04 -1.23
C GLU A 29 -3.83 -34.13 -2.10
N ASP A 30 -5.15 -34.30 -2.02
CA ASP A 30 -5.94 -35.23 -2.84
C ASP A 30 -6.31 -34.65 -4.23
N GLY A 31 -5.77 -33.46 -4.57
CA GLY A 31 -5.89 -32.87 -5.91
C GLY A 31 -7.14 -32.02 -6.16
N TYR A 32 -7.94 -31.73 -5.12
CA TYR A 32 -9.03 -30.77 -5.27
C TYR A 32 -8.45 -29.35 -5.49
N ILE A 33 -8.96 -28.67 -6.53
CA ILE A 33 -8.53 -27.30 -6.89
C ILE A 33 -9.61 -26.30 -6.47
N PHE A 34 -9.21 -25.29 -5.73
CA PHE A 34 -10.08 -24.17 -5.35
C PHE A 34 -10.34 -23.30 -6.57
N GLN A 35 -11.60 -23.23 -7.02
CA GLN A 35 -12.01 -22.43 -8.17
C GLN A 35 -13.44 -21.93 -8.03
N ALA A 36 -13.78 -20.86 -8.74
CA ALA A 36 -15.13 -20.34 -8.80
C ALA A 36 -16.08 -21.36 -9.46
N GLN A 37 -17.30 -21.50 -8.89
CA GLN A 37 -18.31 -22.42 -9.42
C GLN A 37 -18.81 -22.03 -10.83
N GLN A 38 -18.76 -20.73 -11.17
CA GLN A 38 -19.08 -20.22 -12.48
C GLN A 38 -17.81 -19.70 -13.15
N GLN A 39 -17.55 -20.15 -14.37
CA GLN A 39 -16.48 -19.57 -15.18
C GLN A 39 -16.90 -18.16 -15.62
N PHE A 40 -16.32 -17.14 -14.99
CA PHE A 40 -16.43 -15.79 -15.49
C PHE A 40 -15.55 -15.65 -16.74
N GLN A 41 -16.08 -15.04 -17.80
CA GLN A 41 -15.23 -14.62 -18.92
C GLN A 41 -14.23 -13.59 -18.40
N LYS A 42 -12.97 -14.00 -18.36
CA LYS A 42 -11.90 -13.05 -17.99
C LYS A 42 -11.80 -11.98 -19.08
N PRO A 43 -11.71 -10.70 -18.71
CA PRO A 43 -11.41 -9.67 -19.70
C PRO A 43 -10.08 -10.01 -20.39
N ILE A 44 -10.00 -9.74 -21.68
CA ILE A 44 -8.74 -9.86 -22.43
C ILE A 44 -7.79 -8.81 -21.83
N ARG A 45 -6.67 -9.27 -21.29
CA ARG A 45 -5.62 -8.43 -20.71
C ARG A 45 -4.30 -8.74 -21.39
N GLU A 46 -3.53 -7.71 -21.67
CA GLU A 46 -2.16 -7.88 -22.13
C GLU A 46 -1.27 -8.31 -20.94
N PRO A 47 -0.33 -9.23 -21.17
CA PRO A 47 0.66 -9.58 -20.18
C PRO A 47 1.49 -8.35 -19.76
N TYR A 48 1.83 -8.29 -18.50
CA TYR A 48 2.69 -7.25 -17.98
C TYR A 48 4.07 -7.31 -18.63
N LYS A 49 4.63 -6.15 -18.97
CA LYS A 49 5.98 -6.03 -19.51
C LYS A 49 6.92 -5.57 -18.40
N ALA A 50 7.85 -6.44 -18.00
CA ALA A 50 8.99 -6.01 -17.21
C ALA A 50 9.79 -4.98 -18.02
N PHE A 51 10.29 -3.94 -17.36
CA PHE A 51 11.06 -2.90 -18.00
C PHE A 51 12.32 -2.55 -17.19
N ASP A 52 13.34 -2.13 -17.91
CA ASP A 52 14.61 -1.63 -17.40
C ASP A 52 15.26 -0.71 -18.45
N LYS A 53 16.52 -0.32 -18.24
CA LYS A 53 17.27 0.55 -19.17
C LYS A 53 17.44 -0.05 -20.57
N ASN A 54 17.44 -1.39 -20.72
CA ASN A 54 17.62 -2.07 -22.00
C ASN A 54 16.28 -2.33 -22.70
N SER A 55 15.20 -2.33 -21.94
CA SER A 55 13.83 -2.53 -22.40
C SER A 55 12.90 -1.53 -21.70
N PRO A 56 12.97 -0.23 -22.06
CA PRO A 56 12.21 0.80 -21.39
C PRO A 56 10.71 0.68 -21.61
N LEU A 57 9.93 1.14 -20.63
CA LEU A 57 8.48 1.23 -20.75
C LEU A 57 8.10 2.53 -21.45
N LYS A 58 7.59 2.44 -22.67
CA LYS A 58 6.96 3.57 -23.36
C LYS A 58 5.58 3.82 -22.77
N LYS A 59 5.29 5.10 -22.50
CA LYS A 59 3.97 5.50 -22.01
C LYS A 59 2.99 5.67 -23.18
N SER A 60 1.75 5.22 -22.99
CA SER A 60 0.65 5.45 -23.91
C SER A 60 0.30 6.93 -23.97
N LYS A 61 -0.17 7.41 -25.12
CA LYS A 61 -0.81 8.75 -25.18
C LYS A 61 -2.13 8.77 -24.42
N LEU A 62 -2.87 7.66 -24.44
CA LEU A 62 -4.12 7.53 -23.71
C LEU A 62 -3.82 7.34 -22.22
N ILE A 63 -4.14 8.34 -21.43
CA ILE A 63 -3.93 8.37 -19.99
C ILE A 63 -5.26 8.20 -19.26
N THR A 64 -5.30 7.25 -18.36
CA THR A 64 -6.43 7.00 -17.45
C THR A 64 -6.13 7.40 -16.00
N HIS A 65 -4.84 7.52 -15.66
CA HIS A 65 -4.39 7.94 -14.35
C HIS A 65 -3.26 8.96 -14.43
N LEU A 66 -3.55 10.21 -14.09
CA LEU A 66 -2.60 11.32 -14.12
C LEU A 66 -2.26 11.75 -12.68
N LYS A 67 -0.98 11.68 -12.33
CA LYS A 67 -0.45 12.15 -11.05
C LYS A 67 0.30 13.46 -11.29
N ILE A 68 -0.20 14.56 -10.74
CA ILE A 68 0.39 15.89 -10.94
C ILE A 68 1.17 16.28 -9.68
N GLN A 69 2.48 16.37 -9.80
CA GLN A 69 3.35 16.85 -8.73
C GLN A 69 3.44 18.38 -8.75
N LEU A 70 2.96 19.01 -7.68
CA LEU A 70 2.97 20.47 -7.51
C LEU A 70 4.35 21.00 -7.09
N GLY A 71 5.15 20.16 -6.44
CA GLY A 71 6.46 20.41 -5.90
C GLY A 71 6.76 19.51 -4.71
N LEU A 72 7.93 19.61 -4.10
CA LEU A 72 8.38 18.74 -3.01
C LEU A 72 8.43 19.42 -1.64
N SER A 73 7.98 20.69 -1.53
CA SER A 73 7.92 21.38 -0.24
C SER A 73 6.81 20.79 0.64
N CYS A 74 7.14 20.60 1.90
CA CYS A 74 6.24 20.11 2.93
C CYS A 74 6.46 20.89 4.23
N ASN A 75 5.40 21.05 4.99
CA ASN A 75 5.47 21.65 6.34
C ASN A 75 5.72 20.63 7.45
N TYR A 76 5.84 19.33 7.09
CA TYR A 76 6.29 18.25 7.98
C TYR A 76 7.65 17.72 7.53
N SER A 77 8.32 17.00 8.45
CA SER A 77 9.58 16.29 8.22
C SER A 77 9.49 14.90 8.81
N CYS A 78 8.65 14.05 8.18
CA CYS A 78 8.46 12.66 8.64
C CYS A 78 9.79 11.90 8.59
N ASP A 79 10.11 11.14 9.64
CA ASP A 79 11.37 10.38 9.73
C ASP A 79 11.53 9.39 8.56
N TYR A 80 10.44 8.80 8.08
CA TYR A 80 10.39 7.81 7.00
C TYR A 80 10.02 8.39 5.62
N CYS A 81 10.10 9.71 5.42
CA CYS A 81 9.66 10.34 4.17
C CYS A 81 10.58 10.00 3.00
N SER A 82 10.04 9.39 1.93
CA SER A 82 10.78 9.09 0.72
C SER A 82 11.28 10.32 -0.04
N GLN A 83 10.65 11.49 0.19
CA GLN A 83 10.99 12.74 -0.50
C GLN A 83 12.04 13.59 0.25
N LYS A 84 12.48 13.15 1.43
CA LYS A 84 13.39 13.90 2.31
C LYS A 84 14.74 14.19 1.66
N PHE A 85 15.22 13.28 0.82
CA PHE A 85 16.55 13.31 0.18
C PHE A 85 16.49 13.53 -1.33
N VAL A 86 15.30 13.69 -1.88
CA VAL A 86 15.14 13.91 -3.33
C VAL A 86 15.65 15.30 -3.69
N GLU A 87 16.49 15.37 -4.73
CA GLU A 87 16.95 16.65 -5.30
C GLU A 87 15.77 17.46 -5.79
N ARG A 88 15.68 18.72 -5.35
CA ARG A 88 14.51 19.54 -5.60
C ARG A 88 14.67 20.39 -6.87
N MET A 89 13.68 20.29 -7.74
CA MET A 89 13.49 21.28 -8.81
C MET A 89 13.12 22.65 -8.20
N PRO A 90 13.43 23.76 -8.89
CA PRO A 90 12.85 25.06 -8.54
C PRO A 90 11.31 24.94 -8.44
N GLU A 91 10.73 25.62 -7.46
CA GLU A 91 9.28 25.56 -7.24
C GLU A 91 8.49 26.11 -8.45
N THR A 92 7.36 25.47 -8.73
CA THR A 92 6.37 25.94 -9.70
C THR A 92 5.31 26.81 -9.03
N SER A 93 4.57 27.55 -9.80
CA SER A 93 3.54 28.49 -9.33
C SER A 93 2.35 28.53 -10.27
N LYS A 94 1.35 29.31 -9.91
CA LYS A 94 0.18 29.55 -10.78
C LYS A 94 0.53 30.11 -12.17
N LYS A 95 1.71 30.69 -12.37
CA LYS A 95 2.15 31.20 -13.67
C LYS A 95 2.48 30.08 -14.67
N ASP A 96 2.73 28.88 -14.16
CA ASP A 96 3.09 27.71 -14.97
C ASP A 96 1.84 26.95 -15.47
N ILE A 97 0.64 27.31 -15.01
CA ILE A 97 -0.60 26.58 -15.28
C ILE A 97 -0.96 26.57 -16.75
N ASP A 98 -0.99 27.73 -17.40
CA ASP A 98 -1.41 27.83 -18.80
C ASP A 98 -0.48 27.03 -19.71
N ALA A 99 0.84 27.13 -19.49
CA ALA A 99 1.83 26.34 -20.22
C ALA A 99 1.68 24.84 -19.97
N PHE A 100 1.37 24.44 -18.73
CA PHE A 100 1.11 23.03 -18.41
C PHE A 100 -0.14 22.49 -19.11
N LEU A 101 -1.25 23.26 -19.11
CA LEU A 101 -2.48 22.89 -19.80
C LEU A 101 -2.29 22.76 -21.32
N GLU A 102 -1.45 23.59 -21.91
CA GLU A 102 -1.06 23.49 -23.32
C GLU A 102 -0.29 22.18 -23.57
N LYS A 103 0.70 21.87 -22.71
CA LYS A 103 1.45 20.61 -22.79
C LYS A 103 0.57 19.37 -22.61
N MET A 104 -0.47 19.42 -21.80
CA MET A 104 -1.45 18.33 -21.64
C MET A 104 -2.16 17.97 -22.96
N ASN A 105 -2.14 18.81 -23.99
CA ASN A 105 -2.69 18.47 -25.31
C ASN A 105 -1.88 17.41 -26.05
N ALA A 106 -0.68 17.05 -25.58
CA ALA A 106 0.08 15.90 -26.06
C ALA A 106 -0.52 14.54 -25.61
N LEU A 107 -1.44 14.57 -24.64
CA LEU A 107 -2.10 13.40 -24.06
C LEU A 107 -3.50 13.23 -24.64
N ASP A 108 -3.91 11.99 -24.76
CA ASP A 108 -5.27 11.58 -25.14
C ASP A 108 -6.03 11.16 -23.88
N PHE A 109 -7.30 11.53 -23.81
CA PHE A 109 -8.19 11.18 -22.70
C PHE A 109 -9.51 10.64 -23.28
N ASP A 110 -10.05 9.61 -22.65
CA ASP A 110 -11.28 8.92 -23.05
C ASP A 110 -12.28 8.88 -21.87
N GLU A 111 -13.42 9.52 -22.04
CA GLU A 111 -14.45 9.58 -21.03
C GLU A 111 -14.99 8.20 -20.64
N GLU A 112 -15.11 7.27 -21.57
CA GLU A 112 -15.64 5.92 -21.32
C GLU A 112 -14.66 5.08 -20.49
N LYS A 113 -13.34 5.30 -20.67
CA LYS A 113 -12.31 4.67 -19.86
C LYS A 113 -12.12 5.36 -18.50
N GLY A 114 -12.60 6.60 -18.39
CA GLY A 114 -12.47 7.42 -17.20
C GLY A 114 -11.07 8.02 -17.05
N LEU A 115 -10.98 9.07 -16.23
CA LEU A 115 -9.73 9.72 -15.86
C LEU A 115 -9.69 9.96 -14.36
N ARG A 116 -8.62 9.50 -13.74
CA ARG A 116 -8.29 9.79 -12.34
C ARG A 116 -7.12 10.78 -12.30
N ILE A 117 -7.27 11.84 -11.52
CA ILE A 117 -6.23 12.87 -11.34
C ILE A 117 -5.90 12.95 -9.84
N GLU A 118 -4.64 12.71 -9.52
CA GLU A 118 -4.11 12.82 -8.17
C GLU A 118 -3.16 14.03 -8.08
N TYR A 119 -3.41 14.91 -7.12
CA TYR A 119 -2.54 16.05 -6.84
C TYR A 119 -1.55 15.67 -5.74
N TRP A 120 -0.27 15.73 -6.07
CA TRP A 120 0.84 15.32 -5.23
C TRP A 120 1.78 16.48 -4.94
N GLY A 121 2.55 16.33 -3.86
CA GLY A 121 3.63 17.21 -3.47
C GLY A 121 4.31 16.65 -2.22
N GLY A 122 5.16 17.44 -1.58
CA GLY A 122 5.53 17.16 -0.20
C GLY A 122 4.28 17.22 0.68
N GLU A 123 3.64 18.40 0.72
CA GLU A 123 2.26 18.59 1.18
C GLU A 123 1.50 19.39 0.11
N PRO A 124 0.50 18.81 -0.56
CA PRO A 124 -0.20 19.50 -1.66
C PRO A 124 -0.85 20.81 -1.25
N LEU A 125 -1.35 20.94 -0.03
CA LEU A 125 -2.00 22.17 0.43
C LEU A 125 -1.03 23.31 0.72
N VAL A 126 0.28 23.06 0.83
CA VAL A 126 1.32 24.12 0.82
C VAL A 126 1.26 24.89 -0.48
N TYR A 127 0.88 24.22 -1.55
CA TYR A 127 0.74 24.79 -2.90
C TYR A 127 -0.67 25.32 -3.19
N TRP A 128 -1.45 25.68 -2.18
CA TRP A 128 -2.85 26.09 -2.33
C TRP A 128 -3.08 27.13 -3.43
N LYS A 129 -2.19 28.13 -3.52
CA LYS A 129 -2.26 29.21 -4.53
C LYS A 129 -2.04 28.71 -5.97
N THR A 130 -1.50 27.52 -6.15
CA THR A 130 -1.29 26.84 -7.43
C THR A 130 -2.31 25.74 -7.63
N LEU A 131 -2.55 24.91 -6.61
CA LEU A 131 -3.48 23.79 -6.66
C LEU A 131 -4.90 24.23 -7.04
N LYS A 132 -5.43 25.26 -6.37
CA LYS A 132 -6.80 25.73 -6.59
C LYS A 132 -7.03 26.11 -8.06
N PRO A 133 -6.35 27.10 -8.64
CA PRO A 133 -6.59 27.49 -10.03
C PRO A 133 -6.22 26.38 -11.03
N LEU A 134 -5.25 25.52 -10.76
CA LEU A 134 -4.92 24.39 -11.62
C LEU A 134 -6.07 23.39 -11.70
N ALA A 135 -6.59 22.98 -10.56
CA ALA A 135 -7.68 21.99 -10.52
C ALA A 135 -8.98 22.56 -11.13
N GLU A 136 -9.27 23.84 -10.91
CA GLU A 136 -10.38 24.55 -11.57
C GLU A 136 -10.22 24.54 -13.09
N ALA A 137 -9.05 24.92 -13.60
CA ALA A 137 -8.78 24.96 -15.04
C ALA A 137 -8.81 23.56 -15.69
N ILE A 138 -8.35 22.53 -14.98
CA ILE A 138 -8.46 21.13 -15.44
C ILE A 138 -9.95 20.71 -15.45
N ASN A 139 -10.71 21.03 -14.43
CA ASN A 139 -12.14 20.72 -14.39
C ASN A 139 -12.89 21.40 -15.55
N ASP A 140 -12.52 22.65 -15.88
CA ASP A 140 -13.09 23.39 -17.02
C ASP A 140 -12.70 22.74 -18.36
N LYS A 141 -11.47 22.25 -18.52
CA LYS A 141 -11.02 21.49 -19.71
C LYS A 141 -11.90 20.29 -19.99
N PHE A 142 -12.37 19.60 -18.96
CA PHE A 142 -13.26 18.43 -19.05
C PHE A 142 -14.74 18.78 -18.79
N SER A 143 -15.13 20.05 -18.91
CA SER A 143 -16.51 20.49 -18.63
C SER A 143 -17.56 19.82 -19.51
N GLY A 144 -17.20 19.42 -20.74
CA GLY A 144 -18.06 18.71 -21.67
C GLY A 144 -18.30 17.22 -21.35
N TRP A 145 -17.51 16.63 -20.45
CA TRP A 145 -17.66 15.24 -20.08
C TRP A 145 -18.88 15.02 -19.18
N LYS A 146 -19.64 13.97 -19.45
CA LYS A 146 -20.73 13.51 -18.58
C LYS A 146 -20.20 12.96 -17.27
N ASN A 147 -19.14 12.13 -17.37
CA ASN A 147 -18.42 11.55 -16.24
C ASN A 147 -17.14 12.37 -16.01
N LYS A 148 -17.18 13.30 -15.06
CA LYS A 148 -16.02 14.14 -14.73
C LYS A 148 -14.83 13.32 -14.27
N PRO A 149 -13.59 13.80 -14.48
CA PRO A 149 -12.42 13.22 -13.87
C PRO A 149 -12.58 13.06 -12.36
N GLN A 150 -12.09 11.93 -11.82
CA GLN A 150 -12.05 11.70 -10.38
C GLN A 150 -10.85 12.43 -9.80
N LEU A 151 -11.08 13.43 -8.96
CA LEU A 151 -10.02 14.20 -8.32
C LEU A 151 -9.69 13.61 -6.95
N SER A 152 -8.41 13.53 -6.62
CA SER A 152 -7.97 13.04 -5.31
C SER A 152 -6.76 13.79 -4.76
N ILE A 153 -6.71 13.87 -3.44
CA ILE A 153 -5.63 14.51 -2.70
C ILE A 153 -5.31 13.72 -1.43
N ILE A 154 -4.03 13.60 -1.12
CA ILE A 154 -3.53 13.10 0.16
C ILE A 154 -2.85 14.27 0.87
N THR A 155 -3.30 14.61 2.07
CA THR A 155 -2.78 15.74 2.86
C THR A 155 -2.48 15.31 4.29
N ASN A 156 -1.57 16.00 4.97
CA ASN A 156 -1.38 15.83 6.42
C ASN A 156 -2.46 16.54 7.26
N GLY A 157 -3.33 17.31 6.63
CA GLY A 157 -4.48 17.95 7.25
C GLY A 157 -4.17 19.19 8.13
N SER A 158 -2.90 19.48 8.42
CA SER A 158 -2.51 20.52 9.39
C SER A 158 -2.85 21.95 8.95
N ILE A 159 -2.98 22.19 7.66
CA ILE A 159 -3.25 23.52 7.10
C ILE A 159 -4.64 23.62 6.46
N LEU A 160 -5.54 22.69 6.76
CA LEU A 160 -6.94 22.77 6.34
C LEU A 160 -7.62 24.00 6.96
N THR A 161 -8.23 24.82 6.11
CA THR A 161 -9.10 25.94 6.48
C THR A 161 -10.52 25.68 6.01
N ASP A 162 -11.50 26.43 6.51
CA ASP A 162 -12.88 26.29 6.05
C ASP A 162 -13.00 26.58 4.54
N GLU A 163 -12.25 27.58 4.01
CA GLU A 163 -12.18 27.85 2.57
C GLU A 163 -11.69 26.64 1.76
N ILE A 164 -10.62 25.96 2.24
CA ILE A 164 -10.07 24.79 1.56
C ILE A 164 -11.06 23.63 1.59
N ILE A 165 -11.70 23.40 2.74
CA ILE A 165 -12.70 22.34 2.91
C ILE A 165 -13.89 22.55 1.97
N ASP A 166 -14.48 23.76 1.96
CA ASP A 166 -15.61 24.10 1.11
C ASP A 166 -15.26 23.90 -0.38
N TRP A 167 -14.06 24.30 -0.77
CA TRP A 167 -13.60 24.12 -2.14
C TRP A 167 -13.36 22.65 -2.50
N LEU A 168 -12.72 21.85 -1.63
CA LEU A 168 -12.53 20.42 -1.87
C LEU A 168 -13.87 19.69 -2.04
N MET A 169 -14.88 20.11 -1.28
CA MET A 169 -16.24 19.57 -1.39
C MET A 169 -16.93 20.00 -2.68
N LEU A 170 -16.81 21.28 -3.06
CA LEU A 170 -17.37 21.83 -4.30
C LEU A 170 -16.77 21.13 -5.54
N MET A 171 -15.47 20.88 -5.52
CA MET A 171 -14.73 20.22 -6.60
C MET A 171 -14.84 18.69 -6.56
N ASP A 172 -15.58 18.13 -5.63
CA ASP A 172 -15.81 16.67 -5.47
C ASP A 172 -14.55 15.83 -5.30
N PHE A 173 -13.61 16.32 -4.50
CA PHE A 173 -12.37 15.59 -4.21
C PHE A 173 -12.62 14.35 -3.34
N SER A 174 -11.94 13.27 -3.69
CA SER A 174 -11.63 12.18 -2.76
C SER A 174 -10.47 12.63 -1.87
N VAL A 175 -10.65 12.59 -0.55
CA VAL A 175 -9.67 13.12 0.40
C VAL A 175 -9.14 12.03 1.31
N SER A 176 -7.81 11.96 1.43
CA SER A 176 -7.14 11.09 2.40
C SER A 176 -6.31 11.94 3.35
N ILE A 177 -6.51 11.80 4.66
CA ILE A 177 -5.68 12.48 5.66
C ILE A 177 -4.62 11.51 6.16
N SER A 178 -3.36 11.86 5.93
CA SER A 178 -2.21 11.11 6.42
C SER A 178 -2.03 11.32 7.92
N HIS A 179 -2.34 10.30 8.72
CA HIS A 179 -2.19 10.36 10.17
C HIS A 179 -1.98 8.97 10.74
N ASP A 180 -0.92 8.78 11.53
CA ASP A 180 -0.48 7.47 12.00
C ASP A 180 -1.12 7.04 13.33
N GLY A 181 -2.19 7.73 13.78
CA GLY A 181 -2.82 7.42 15.06
C GLY A 181 -1.83 7.53 16.23
N PRO A 182 -1.69 6.48 17.06
CA PRO A 182 -0.76 6.50 18.20
C PRO A 182 0.71 6.73 17.81
N GLY A 183 1.07 6.49 16.56
CA GLY A 183 2.43 6.66 16.02
C GLY A 183 2.70 8.04 15.40
N GLN A 184 1.78 8.99 15.49
CA GLN A 184 1.85 10.28 14.80
C GLN A 184 3.15 11.06 15.03
N SER A 185 3.77 10.94 16.20
CA SER A 185 5.01 11.64 16.52
C SER A 185 6.22 11.27 15.62
N VAL A 186 6.15 10.15 14.88
CA VAL A 186 7.16 9.75 13.88
C VAL A 186 6.94 10.51 12.56
N ARG A 187 5.70 10.87 12.28
CA ARG A 187 5.34 11.67 11.10
C ARG A 187 5.58 13.16 11.31
N GLY A 188 5.24 13.70 12.47
CA GLY A 188 5.35 15.11 12.78
C GLY A 188 4.36 15.57 13.86
N PRO A 189 4.10 16.89 13.96
CA PRO A 189 3.11 17.41 14.88
C PRO A 189 1.74 16.76 14.68
N ASP A 190 1.00 16.56 15.77
CA ASP A 190 -0.37 16.04 15.69
C ASP A 190 -1.35 17.21 15.44
N PRO A 191 -2.05 17.26 14.29
CA PRO A 191 -3.02 18.32 14.04
C PRO A 191 -4.23 18.26 14.98
N PHE A 192 -4.42 17.13 15.68
CA PHE A 192 -5.49 16.99 16.67
C PHE A 192 -5.12 17.55 18.07
N ASP A 193 -3.89 17.95 18.27
CA ASP A 193 -3.46 18.70 19.49
C ASP A 193 -3.95 20.15 19.45
N ASP A 194 -4.18 20.72 18.26
CA ASP A 194 -4.83 22.03 18.09
C ASP A 194 -6.37 21.86 18.08
N PRO A 195 -7.11 22.40 19.06
CA PRO A 195 -8.55 22.25 19.16
C PRO A 195 -9.31 22.77 17.92
N GLU A 196 -8.84 23.83 17.28
CA GLU A 196 -9.50 24.39 16.10
C GLU A 196 -9.23 23.53 14.85
N ALA A 197 -8.01 23.03 14.65
CA ALA A 197 -7.70 22.09 13.60
C ALA A 197 -8.47 20.78 13.78
N LYS A 198 -8.50 20.25 15.01
CA LYS A 198 -9.31 19.07 15.35
C LYS A 198 -10.79 19.25 15.01
N LYS A 199 -11.36 20.37 15.41
CA LYS A 199 -12.77 20.69 15.12
C LYS A 199 -13.04 20.73 13.62
N ARG A 200 -12.16 21.36 12.84
CA ARG A 200 -12.29 21.45 11.38
C ARG A 200 -12.17 20.07 10.72
N ILE A 201 -11.12 19.31 11.04
CA ILE A 201 -10.89 17.99 10.44
C ILE A 201 -12.03 17.02 10.74
N LEU A 202 -12.48 16.97 12.01
CA LEU A 202 -13.60 16.11 12.40
C LEU A 202 -14.95 16.60 11.83
N GLY A 203 -15.15 17.91 11.69
CA GLY A 203 -16.30 18.50 10.99
C GLY A 203 -16.33 18.08 9.53
N PHE A 204 -15.19 18.16 8.85
CA PHE A 204 -15.03 17.74 7.45
C PHE A 204 -15.28 16.24 7.30
N TYR A 205 -14.66 15.40 8.14
CA TYR A 205 -14.90 13.94 8.17
C TYR A 205 -16.40 13.62 8.26
N ARG A 206 -17.12 14.19 9.24
CA ARG A 206 -18.56 13.95 9.43
C ARG A 206 -19.37 14.39 8.23
N MET A 207 -19.00 15.49 7.59
CA MET A 207 -19.68 16.02 6.41
C MET A 207 -19.49 15.09 5.20
N MET A 208 -18.27 14.66 4.93
CA MET A 208 -17.95 13.71 3.86
C MET A 208 -18.67 12.38 4.07
N THR A 209 -18.64 11.84 5.30
CA THR A 209 -19.34 10.60 5.65
C THR A 209 -20.85 10.72 5.44
N ARG A 210 -21.46 11.81 5.91
CA ARG A 210 -22.91 12.05 5.72
C ARG A 210 -23.31 12.15 4.25
N LEU A 211 -22.47 12.74 3.43
CA LEU A 211 -22.66 12.88 1.99
C LEU A 211 -22.24 11.64 1.19
N LYS A 212 -21.74 10.60 1.86
CA LYS A 212 -21.18 9.38 1.26
C LYS A 212 -20.08 9.67 0.23
N LYS A 213 -19.30 10.73 0.46
CA LYS A 213 -18.14 11.07 -0.35
C LYS A 213 -16.90 10.33 0.15
N PRO A 214 -15.94 9.97 -0.73
CA PRO A 214 -14.73 9.25 -0.34
C PRO A 214 -13.88 10.08 0.61
N PHE A 215 -13.70 9.57 1.82
CA PHE A 215 -12.79 10.12 2.83
C PHE A 215 -12.15 8.98 3.62
N SER A 216 -10.85 9.05 3.86
CA SER A 216 -10.15 8.07 4.68
C SER A 216 -9.05 8.74 5.50
N PHE A 217 -8.66 8.08 6.60
CA PHE A 217 -7.36 8.31 7.21
C PHE A 217 -6.36 7.30 6.66
N ASN A 218 -5.13 7.73 6.43
CA ASN A 218 -4.09 6.90 5.83
C ASN A 218 -2.90 6.73 6.79
N PRO A 219 -3.00 5.78 7.74
CA PRO A 219 -1.94 5.50 8.69
C PRO A 219 -0.82 4.68 8.06
N MET A 220 0.42 4.90 8.50
CA MET A 220 1.54 3.99 8.27
C MET A 220 1.89 3.27 9.56
N MET A 221 2.26 1.98 9.48
CA MET A 221 2.79 1.26 10.63
C MET A 221 4.26 1.62 10.81
N ASN A 222 4.63 2.05 11.99
CA ASN A 222 5.98 2.49 12.34
C ASN A 222 6.40 1.93 13.71
N SER A 223 7.57 2.32 14.21
CA SER A 223 8.11 1.81 15.48
C SER A 223 7.20 2.00 16.70
N LYS A 224 6.23 2.92 16.65
CA LYS A 224 5.34 3.25 17.77
C LYS A 224 3.90 2.74 17.61
N ASN A 225 3.51 2.23 16.44
CA ASN A 225 2.16 1.75 16.18
C ASN A 225 2.18 0.44 15.35
N LYS A 226 2.61 -0.65 15.93
CA LYS A 226 2.73 -1.96 15.27
C LYS A 226 1.42 -2.79 15.25
N SER A 227 0.32 -2.29 15.82
CA SER A 227 -1.01 -2.94 15.82
C SER A 227 -2.03 -2.12 15.05
N ARG A 228 -2.62 -2.72 14.01
CA ARG A 228 -3.70 -2.10 13.25
C ARG A 228 -4.95 -1.91 14.10
N LYS A 229 -5.23 -2.87 14.97
CA LYS A 229 -6.36 -2.75 15.90
C LYS A 229 -6.17 -1.54 16.83
N ALA A 230 -4.99 -1.31 17.37
CA ALA A 230 -4.72 -0.15 18.21
C ALA A 230 -4.90 1.16 17.42
N VAL A 231 -4.47 1.21 16.16
CA VAL A 231 -4.70 2.36 15.27
C VAL A 231 -6.19 2.55 15.00
N TYR A 232 -6.91 1.49 14.67
CA TYR A 232 -8.35 1.54 14.44
C TYR A 232 -9.10 2.02 15.70
N ASP A 233 -8.83 1.43 16.86
CA ASP A 233 -9.47 1.83 18.12
C ASP A 233 -9.20 3.30 18.44
N TRP A 234 -7.99 3.79 18.13
CA TRP A 234 -7.64 5.20 18.30
C TRP A 234 -8.52 6.12 17.43
N PHE A 235 -8.69 5.77 16.14
CA PHE A 235 -9.55 6.55 15.23
C PHE A 235 -11.03 6.46 15.59
N VAL A 236 -11.51 5.30 16.04
CA VAL A 236 -12.89 5.15 16.55
C VAL A 236 -13.11 6.06 17.76
N ASN A 237 -12.16 6.09 18.71
CA ASN A 237 -12.23 6.99 19.87
C ASN A 237 -12.20 8.46 19.45
N LEU A 238 -11.41 8.81 18.43
CA LEU A 238 -11.31 10.17 17.93
C LEU A 238 -12.58 10.64 17.21
N THR A 239 -13.14 9.81 16.35
CA THR A 239 -14.27 10.16 15.47
C THR A 239 -15.63 9.87 16.08
N GLY A 240 -15.70 8.90 16.99
CA GLY A 240 -16.95 8.30 17.48
C GLY A 240 -17.64 7.41 16.46
N ASP A 241 -16.94 6.94 15.42
CA ASP A 241 -17.49 6.17 14.31
C ASP A 241 -16.73 4.85 14.12
N GLU A 242 -17.42 3.72 14.38
CA GLU A 242 -16.86 2.38 14.15
C GLU A 242 -16.67 2.05 12.66
N ASN A 243 -17.25 2.85 11.74
CA ASN A 243 -17.11 2.68 10.30
C ASN A 243 -16.04 3.57 9.69
N VAL A 244 -15.19 4.19 10.52
CA VAL A 244 -14.10 5.03 10.04
C VAL A 244 -13.23 4.27 9.02
N GLN A 245 -13.03 4.87 7.84
CA GLN A 245 -12.25 4.25 6.78
C GLN A 245 -10.77 4.52 6.98
N LEU A 246 -9.99 3.43 7.08
CA LEU A 246 -8.54 3.49 7.15
C LEU A 246 -7.94 2.95 5.85
N GLY A 247 -6.93 3.63 5.33
CA GLY A 247 -6.14 3.15 4.20
C GLY A 247 -5.42 1.83 4.52
N GLU A 248 -4.78 1.24 3.50
CA GLU A 248 -4.09 -0.06 3.65
C GLU A 248 -3.03 -0.03 4.76
N GLY A 249 -2.28 1.05 4.89
CA GLY A 249 -1.29 1.28 5.94
C GLY A 249 -0.29 0.12 6.09
N GLY A 250 0.71 0.06 5.22
CA GLY A 250 1.80 -0.90 5.37
C GLY A 250 2.82 -0.45 6.42
N ILE A 251 3.78 -1.30 6.71
CA ILE A 251 4.97 -0.90 7.47
C ILE A 251 5.74 0.11 6.62
N VAL A 252 6.30 1.13 7.25
CA VAL A 252 7.10 2.16 6.57
C VAL A 252 8.27 1.54 5.81
N ASP A 253 8.47 1.99 4.58
CA ASP A 253 9.65 1.63 3.79
C ASP A 253 10.86 2.44 4.28
N ALA A 254 12.05 1.83 4.22
CA ALA A 254 13.29 2.48 4.55
C ALA A 254 13.93 3.07 3.28
N TYR A 255 14.06 4.38 3.23
CA TYR A 255 14.77 5.09 2.15
C TYR A 255 16.14 5.60 2.59
N ASP A 256 16.38 5.63 3.90
CA ASP A 256 17.60 6.06 4.56
C ASP A 256 17.76 5.36 5.92
N GLU A 257 18.81 5.72 6.65
CA GLU A 257 19.10 5.17 7.98
C GLU A 257 18.02 5.56 9.02
N ASP A 258 17.46 6.76 8.95
CA ASP A 258 16.39 7.19 9.84
C ASP A 258 15.11 6.38 9.58
N GLY A 259 14.78 6.11 8.32
CA GLY A 259 13.66 5.25 7.94
C GLY A 259 13.82 3.81 8.44
N ILE A 260 15.06 3.29 8.48
CA ILE A 260 15.36 1.97 9.04
C ILE A 260 14.87 1.89 10.50
N THR A 261 15.16 2.89 11.31
CA THR A 261 14.82 2.89 12.76
C THR A 261 13.32 2.81 13.03
N ASN A 262 12.49 3.17 12.06
CA ASN A 262 11.03 3.15 12.13
C ASN A 262 10.40 1.91 11.51
N SER A 263 11.21 1.00 10.94
CA SER A 263 10.77 -0.29 10.41
C SER A 263 11.00 -1.43 11.42
N LEU A 264 10.76 -2.67 11.02
CA LEU A 264 11.09 -3.86 11.82
C LEU A 264 12.58 -4.16 11.69
N GLN A 265 13.27 -4.32 12.83
CA GLN A 265 14.74 -4.43 12.89
C GLN A 265 15.24 -5.86 13.08
N THR A 266 14.47 -6.69 13.77
CA THR A 266 14.89 -8.03 14.17
C THR A 266 13.89 -9.08 13.72
N LEU A 267 14.36 -10.34 13.59
CA LEU A 267 13.47 -11.46 13.27
C LEU A 267 12.36 -11.62 14.31
N GLN A 268 12.67 -11.38 15.58
CA GLN A 268 11.67 -11.41 16.64
C GLN A 268 10.57 -10.38 16.41
N GLU A 269 10.92 -9.15 16.04
CA GLU A 269 9.93 -8.11 15.71
C GLU A 269 9.09 -8.47 14.48
N HIS A 270 9.70 -9.11 13.47
CA HIS A 270 8.96 -9.61 12.31
C HIS A 270 7.91 -10.66 12.69
N PHE A 271 8.28 -11.64 13.52
CA PHE A 271 7.34 -12.67 13.98
C PHE A 271 6.25 -12.10 14.88
N GLU A 272 6.59 -11.22 15.81
CA GLU A 272 5.62 -10.53 16.67
C GLU A 272 4.64 -9.70 15.83
N TYR A 273 5.14 -8.99 14.84
CA TYR A 273 4.29 -8.22 13.93
C TYR A 273 3.34 -9.13 13.13
N ARG A 274 3.82 -10.25 12.59
CA ARG A 274 2.98 -11.21 11.84
C ARG A 274 1.86 -11.78 12.70
N ARG A 275 2.19 -12.18 13.94
CA ARG A 275 1.19 -12.64 14.92
C ARG A 275 0.17 -11.55 15.24
N THR A 276 0.62 -10.33 15.49
CA THR A 276 -0.24 -9.18 15.79
C THR A 276 -1.13 -8.85 14.59
N ALA A 277 -0.56 -8.73 13.40
CA ALA A 277 -1.31 -8.41 12.18
C ALA A 277 -2.37 -9.46 11.83
N PHE A 278 -2.04 -10.74 11.99
CA PHE A 278 -2.99 -11.84 11.85
C PHE A 278 -4.09 -11.73 12.91
N GLY A 279 -3.73 -11.66 14.20
CA GLY A 279 -4.67 -11.63 15.31
C GLY A 279 -5.60 -10.43 15.31
N ASP A 280 -5.09 -9.25 14.97
CA ASP A 280 -5.88 -8.02 14.86
C ASP A 280 -7.05 -8.16 13.87
N ILE A 281 -6.80 -8.75 12.70
CA ILE A 281 -7.82 -8.93 11.66
C ILE A 281 -8.71 -10.15 11.97
N TYR A 282 -8.11 -11.26 12.39
CA TYR A 282 -8.84 -12.50 12.72
C TYR A 282 -9.86 -12.27 13.83
N SER A 283 -9.47 -11.58 14.92
CA SER A 283 -10.36 -11.31 16.05
C SER A 283 -11.49 -10.34 15.75
N THR A 284 -11.34 -9.50 14.74
CA THR A 284 -12.36 -8.51 14.35
C THR A 284 -13.34 -9.02 13.31
N GLN A 285 -13.09 -10.17 12.69
CA GLN A 285 -13.95 -10.85 11.71
C GLN A 285 -14.59 -9.93 10.67
N GLY A 286 -13.81 -8.98 10.16
CA GLY A 286 -14.27 -8.11 9.09
C GLY A 286 -14.96 -6.83 9.54
N LYS A 287 -14.69 -6.33 10.76
CA LYS A 287 -15.06 -4.95 11.09
C LYS A 287 -14.48 -3.98 10.07
N ILE A 288 -15.29 -3.02 9.70
CA ILE A 288 -15.10 -2.11 8.54
C ILE A 288 -13.82 -1.30 8.62
N GLY A 289 -13.29 -0.97 9.82
CA GLY A 289 -12.06 -0.21 10.02
C GLY A 289 -10.79 -0.78 9.33
N PHE A 290 -10.81 -2.06 8.97
CA PHE A 290 -9.73 -2.74 8.24
C PHE A 290 -10.01 -2.89 6.74
N SER A 291 -10.86 -2.04 6.16
CA SER A 291 -11.35 -2.17 4.79
C SER A 291 -10.24 -2.35 3.74
N GLY A 292 -9.11 -1.64 3.88
CA GLY A 292 -7.97 -1.80 2.97
C GLY A 292 -7.37 -3.22 2.98
N GLN A 293 -7.17 -3.80 4.17
CA GLN A 293 -6.66 -5.16 4.33
C GLN A 293 -7.68 -6.20 3.90
N LEU A 294 -8.95 -6.01 4.26
CA LEU A 294 -10.03 -6.92 3.87
C LEU A 294 -10.20 -6.96 2.35
N SER A 295 -10.22 -5.81 1.70
CA SER A 295 -10.26 -5.72 0.23
C SER A 295 -9.07 -6.43 -0.42
N LYS A 296 -7.89 -6.36 0.20
CA LYS A 296 -6.69 -7.04 -0.28
C LYS A 296 -6.79 -8.56 -0.11
N ILE A 297 -7.32 -9.04 1.01
CA ILE A 297 -7.59 -10.46 1.25
C ILE A 297 -8.63 -10.97 0.25
N ASP A 298 -9.77 -10.28 0.13
CA ASP A 298 -10.85 -10.67 -0.76
C ASP A 298 -10.41 -10.65 -2.25
N GLY A 299 -9.63 -9.65 -2.64
CA GLY A 299 -9.01 -9.58 -3.98
C GLY A 299 -8.08 -10.77 -4.23
N PHE A 300 -7.27 -11.15 -3.26
CA PHE A 300 -6.37 -12.31 -3.39
C PHE A 300 -7.14 -13.63 -3.47
N MET A 301 -8.15 -13.83 -2.63
CA MET A 301 -9.03 -15.02 -2.70
C MET A 301 -9.73 -15.11 -4.05
N ASN A 302 -10.28 -13.99 -4.55
CA ASN A 302 -10.88 -13.95 -5.88
C ASN A 302 -9.88 -14.29 -6.99
N ASN A 303 -8.64 -13.81 -6.91
CA ASN A 303 -7.58 -14.13 -7.87
C ASN A 303 -7.22 -15.61 -7.83
N ILE A 304 -7.21 -16.25 -6.66
CA ILE A 304 -7.07 -17.71 -6.55
C ILE A 304 -8.26 -18.40 -7.23
N LEU A 305 -9.49 -18.04 -6.91
CA LEU A 305 -10.70 -18.67 -7.44
C LEU A 305 -10.82 -18.57 -8.98
N VAL A 306 -10.25 -17.53 -9.59
CA VAL A 306 -10.22 -17.37 -11.05
C VAL A 306 -8.86 -17.75 -11.67
N HIS A 307 -7.91 -18.26 -10.90
CA HIS A 307 -6.54 -18.60 -11.33
C HIS A 307 -5.89 -17.43 -12.08
N ASP A 308 -5.83 -16.27 -11.46
CA ASP A 308 -5.27 -15.08 -12.09
C ASP A 308 -3.74 -15.15 -12.17
N ASN A 309 -3.22 -15.35 -13.36
CA ASN A 309 -1.81 -15.66 -13.60
C ASN A 309 -0.91 -14.44 -13.34
N ALA A 310 0.25 -14.66 -12.71
CA ALA A 310 1.22 -13.63 -12.40
C ALA A 310 1.71 -12.82 -13.61
N LYS A 311 1.65 -13.37 -14.84
CA LYS A 311 1.97 -12.61 -16.04
C LYS A 311 1.09 -11.38 -16.28
N PHE A 312 -0.05 -11.28 -15.60
CA PHE A 312 -0.93 -10.10 -15.62
C PHE A 312 -0.82 -9.23 -14.36
N LEU A 313 0.11 -9.57 -13.47
CA LEU A 313 0.28 -8.89 -12.19
C LEU A 313 1.15 -7.64 -12.35
N GLY A 314 0.57 -6.46 -12.11
CA GLY A 314 1.29 -5.21 -12.06
C GLY A 314 2.06 -4.99 -10.77
N GLN A 315 2.90 -3.96 -10.79
CA GLN A 315 3.63 -3.47 -9.64
C GLN A 315 2.69 -2.79 -8.62
N LYS A 316 3.04 -2.79 -7.34
CA LYS A 316 2.21 -2.20 -6.27
C LYS A 316 1.82 -0.75 -6.54
N CYS A 317 2.75 0.07 -7.04
CA CYS A 317 2.53 1.50 -7.26
C CYS A 317 1.80 1.84 -8.56
N GLY A 318 1.63 0.87 -9.49
CA GLY A 318 1.01 1.07 -10.79
C GLY A 318 1.79 1.94 -11.77
N MET A 319 3.03 2.32 -11.46
CA MET A 319 3.85 3.15 -12.37
C MET A 319 4.36 2.37 -13.59
N ASP A 320 4.27 1.07 -13.57
CA ASP A 320 4.52 0.15 -14.67
C ASP A 320 3.34 0.00 -15.64
N ASP A 321 2.19 0.60 -15.36
CA ASP A 321 1.08 0.74 -16.30
C ASP A 321 1.38 1.88 -17.30
N GLU A 322 1.29 1.58 -18.59
CA GLU A 322 1.53 2.56 -19.64
C GLU A 322 0.53 3.73 -19.66
N HIS A 323 -0.67 3.53 -19.10
CA HIS A 323 -1.74 4.53 -19.00
C HIS A 323 -1.67 5.37 -17.73
N THR A 324 -0.70 5.11 -16.84
CA THR A 324 -0.43 5.90 -15.63
C THR A 324 0.77 6.81 -15.85
N LEU A 325 0.61 8.11 -15.59
CA LEU A 325 1.64 9.10 -15.80
C LEU A 325 1.84 9.97 -14.55
N ALA A 326 3.09 10.20 -14.16
CA ALA A 326 3.46 11.20 -13.16
C ALA A 326 4.18 12.36 -13.83
N VAL A 327 3.68 13.59 -13.62
CA VAL A 327 4.21 14.80 -14.26
C VAL A 327 4.33 15.96 -13.26
N ASP A 328 5.28 16.85 -13.47
CA ASP A 328 5.30 18.17 -12.82
C ASP A 328 4.64 19.25 -13.71
N LEU A 329 4.50 20.48 -13.20
CA LEU A 329 3.89 21.58 -13.95
C LEU A 329 4.77 22.10 -15.12
N ARG A 330 6.03 21.64 -15.24
CA ARG A 330 6.86 21.92 -16.40
C ARG A 330 6.67 20.90 -17.52
N GLY A 331 5.86 19.88 -17.27
CA GLY A 331 5.62 18.78 -18.19
C GLY A 331 6.70 17.70 -18.14
N ASN A 332 7.61 17.74 -17.14
CA ASN A 332 8.55 16.64 -16.97
C ASN A 332 7.80 15.38 -16.50
N VAL A 333 8.00 14.30 -17.24
CA VAL A 333 7.47 12.99 -16.87
C VAL A 333 8.48 12.31 -15.95
N MET A 334 7.99 11.75 -14.84
CA MET A 334 8.81 11.11 -13.83
C MET A 334 8.43 9.66 -13.65
N THR A 335 9.40 8.85 -13.21
CA THR A 335 9.18 7.42 -12.92
C THR A 335 8.27 7.19 -11.72
N CYS A 336 8.14 8.18 -10.83
CA CYS A 336 7.30 8.13 -9.64
C CYS A 336 6.90 9.55 -9.22
N GLN A 337 5.73 9.71 -8.63
CA GLN A 337 5.28 11.00 -8.10
C GLN A 337 6.10 11.49 -6.87
N ASN A 338 6.93 10.63 -6.28
CA ASN A 338 7.73 10.94 -5.09
C ASN A 338 9.17 11.37 -5.40
N VAL A 339 9.55 11.39 -6.66
CA VAL A 339 10.89 11.81 -7.12
C VAL A 339 10.81 13.11 -7.90
N SER A 340 11.94 13.73 -8.21
CA SER A 340 12.02 14.85 -9.15
C SER A 340 12.63 14.40 -10.47
N SER A 341 12.53 15.25 -11.50
CA SER A 341 13.19 15.01 -12.79
C SER A 341 14.72 15.22 -12.73
N LEU A 342 15.27 15.73 -11.64
CA LEU A 342 16.71 15.82 -11.40
C LEU A 342 17.28 14.58 -10.72
N GLU A 343 16.43 13.78 -10.08
CA GLU A 343 16.85 12.64 -9.28
C GLU A 343 17.50 11.56 -10.15
N ILE A 344 18.60 11.04 -9.66
CA ILE A 344 19.33 9.92 -10.27
C ILE A 344 19.25 8.74 -9.31
N SER A 345 18.81 7.58 -9.80
CA SER A 345 18.80 6.35 -9.02
C SER A 345 20.21 5.88 -8.67
N LYS A 346 20.34 5.01 -7.69
CA LYS A 346 21.65 4.48 -7.26
C LYS A 346 22.40 3.75 -8.36
N ASN A 347 21.69 3.17 -9.33
CA ASN A 347 22.30 2.53 -10.50
C ASN A 347 22.69 3.52 -11.61
N GLY A 348 22.56 4.83 -11.38
CA GLY A 348 22.93 5.91 -12.32
C GLY A 348 21.86 6.23 -13.36
N GLU A 349 20.66 5.67 -13.26
CA GLU A 349 19.56 5.94 -14.18
C GLU A 349 18.78 7.18 -13.73
N SER A 350 18.39 8.05 -14.68
CA SER A 350 17.56 9.22 -14.39
C SER A 350 16.12 8.83 -14.07
N HIS A 351 15.54 9.48 -13.07
CA HIS A 351 14.10 9.42 -12.80
C HIS A 351 13.27 10.31 -13.73
N ALA A 352 13.89 11.09 -14.62
CA ALA A 352 13.19 11.76 -15.72
C ALA A 352 12.89 10.77 -16.85
N GLY A 353 11.61 10.60 -17.16
CA GLY A 353 11.14 9.77 -18.28
C GLY A 353 10.97 10.55 -19.59
N GLY A 354 11.26 11.84 -19.62
CA GLY A 354 11.05 12.74 -20.76
C GLY A 354 10.20 13.96 -20.41
N ASN A 355 9.63 14.61 -21.42
CA ASN A 355 8.77 15.80 -21.24
C ASN A 355 7.55 15.71 -22.16
N LEU A 356 6.45 16.34 -21.77
CA LEU A 356 5.22 16.40 -22.58
C LEU A 356 5.42 17.11 -23.91
N ASP A 357 6.41 18.01 -24.04
CA ASP A 357 6.73 18.69 -25.31
C ASP A 357 7.28 17.73 -26.37
N ASP A 358 7.85 16.59 -25.96
CA ASP A 358 8.35 15.53 -26.82
C ASP A 358 7.82 14.17 -26.39
N TYR A 359 6.50 14.05 -26.28
CA TYR A 359 5.83 12.89 -25.71
C TYR A 359 6.14 11.57 -26.43
N GLY A 360 6.44 11.63 -27.73
CA GLY A 360 6.81 10.45 -28.51
C GLY A 360 8.05 9.70 -27.99
N ASN A 361 8.90 10.40 -27.26
CA ASN A 361 10.13 9.90 -26.65
C ASN A 361 10.01 9.66 -25.13
N VAL A 362 8.81 9.79 -24.56
CA VAL A 362 8.60 9.51 -23.13
C VAL A 362 8.69 8.01 -22.86
N GLU A 363 9.66 7.64 -22.03
CA GLU A 363 9.88 6.26 -21.62
C GLU A 363 10.48 6.18 -20.21
N ILE A 364 10.11 5.14 -19.46
CA ILE A 364 10.59 4.86 -18.12
C ILE A 364 11.67 3.78 -18.18
N LYS A 365 12.85 4.08 -17.68
CA LYS A 365 14.04 3.19 -17.66
C LYS A 365 14.45 2.78 -16.27
N SER A 366 14.32 3.70 -15.32
CA SER A 366 14.84 3.56 -13.96
C SER A 366 13.84 2.78 -13.09
N SER A 367 13.99 1.47 -13.03
CA SER A 367 13.19 0.64 -12.15
C SER A 367 13.73 -0.79 -12.04
N THR A 368 13.35 -1.45 -10.94
CA THR A 368 13.46 -2.91 -10.85
C THR A 368 12.06 -3.50 -10.64
N HIS A 369 11.43 -3.90 -11.75
CA HIS A 369 10.13 -4.55 -11.74
C HIS A 369 10.19 -5.87 -10.95
N TRP A 370 9.09 -6.28 -10.31
CA TRP A 370 9.04 -7.50 -9.48
C TRP A 370 9.50 -8.75 -10.25
N SER A 371 9.20 -8.85 -11.54
CA SER A 371 9.59 -10.00 -12.36
C SER A 371 11.10 -10.10 -12.65
N ASN A 372 11.84 -9.00 -12.44
CA ASN A 372 13.29 -8.97 -12.54
C ASN A 372 13.97 -9.24 -11.18
N ARG A 373 13.19 -9.40 -10.10
CA ARG A 373 13.68 -9.74 -8.76
C ARG A 373 13.49 -11.23 -8.51
N LYS A 374 14.59 -11.95 -8.33
CA LYS A 374 14.58 -13.40 -8.08
C LYS A 374 13.71 -13.75 -6.86
N GLU A 375 13.80 -12.95 -5.81
CA GLU A 375 13.09 -13.16 -4.55
C GLU A 375 11.56 -12.99 -4.73
N CYS A 376 11.12 -12.11 -5.63
CA CYS A 376 9.70 -11.92 -5.89
C CYS A 376 9.08 -13.11 -6.61
N SER A 377 9.76 -13.65 -7.62
CA SER A 377 9.28 -14.81 -8.39
C SER A 377 9.17 -16.07 -7.52
N SER A 378 10.00 -16.17 -6.46
CA SER A 378 9.98 -17.28 -5.50
C SER A 378 9.25 -16.96 -4.18
N CYS A 379 8.39 -15.93 -4.16
CA CYS A 379 7.70 -15.49 -2.95
C CYS A 379 6.23 -15.94 -2.92
N PRO A 380 5.76 -16.58 -1.84
CA PRO A 380 4.36 -17.01 -1.73
C PRO A 380 3.38 -15.85 -1.69
N VAL A 381 3.81 -14.67 -1.24
CA VAL A 381 2.94 -13.48 -1.11
C VAL A 381 3.03 -12.53 -2.31
N LEU A 382 3.55 -12.98 -3.46
CA LEU A 382 3.72 -12.16 -4.65
C LEU A 382 2.45 -11.39 -5.04
N HIS A 383 1.30 -12.06 -5.11
CA HIS A 383 0.03 -11.45 -5.51
C HIS A 383 -0.53 -10.43 -4.49
N LEU A 384 -0.12 -10.51 -3.24
CA LEU A 384 -0.47 -9.55 -2.20
C LEU A 384 0.51 -8.37 -2.16
N CYS A 385 1.82 -8.65 -2.22
CA CYS A 385 2.90 -7.66 -2.13
C CYS A 385 3.09 -6.86 -3.42
N LYS A 386 3.03 -7.53 -4.59
CA LYS A 386 3.26 -6.95 -5.92
C LYS A 386 4.62 -6.21 -6.01
N GLY A 387 5.68 -6.79 -5.41
CA GLY A 387 7.06 -6.35 -5.55
C GLY A 387 7.49 -5.13 -4.71
N ALA A 388 6.69 -4.68 -3.74
CA ALA A 388 7.00 -3.50 -2.91
C ALA A 388 7.37 -2.26 -3.76
N CYS A 389 8.36 -1.45 -3.35
CA CYS A 389 8.85 -0.31 -4.12
C CYS A 389 9.88 -0.75 -5.17
N MET A 390 9.64 -0.45 -6.45
CA MET A 390 10.54 -0.85 -7.52
C MET A 390 11.77 0.05 -7.68
N PHE A 391 11.84 1.18 -6.97
CA PHE A 391 12.97 2.11 -7.00
C PHE A 391 13.93 1.94 -5.80
N LEU A 392 13.64 0.99 -4.89
CA LEU A 392 14.55 0.64 -3.81
C LEU A 392 15.53 -0.44 -4.26
N ASP A 393 16.80 -0.25 -3.89
CA ASP A 393 17.88 -1.17 -4.20
C ASP A 393 18.66 -1.57 -2.94
N GLU A 394 19.48 -2.63 -3.05
CA GLU A 394 20.39 -3.09 -2.02
C GLU A 394 19.71 -3.28 -0.64
N LYS A 395 20.40 -2.83 0.44
CA LYS A 395 19.91 -3.01 1.81
C LYS A 395 18.53 -2.38 2.08
N PHE A 396 18.22 -1.25 1.43
CA PHE A 396 16.92 -0.60 1.63
C PHE A 396 15.79 -1.41 1.00
N TRP A 397 16.05 -2.02 -0.16
CA TRP A 397 15.11 -2.95 -0.74
C TRP A 397 14.97 -4.23 0.10
N GLU A 398 16.09 -4.80 0.61
CA GLU A 398 16.05 -6.00 1.46
C GLU A 398 15.18 -5.76 2.71
N ILE A 399 15.37 -4.63 3.41
CA ILE A 399 14.57 -4.24 4.58
C ILE A 399 13.11 -4.05 4.20
N SER A 400 12.82 -3.28 3.14
CA SER A 400 11.45 -3.05 2.68
C SER A 400 10.80 -4.34 2.20
N CYS A 401 11.53 -5.25 1.57
CA CYS A 401 11.06 -6.58 1.20
C CYS A 401 10.72 -7.44 2.42
N ALA A 402 11.55 -7.41 3.47
CA ALA A 402 11.27 -8.14 4.71
C ALA A 402 10.04 -7.59 5.44
N ASN A 403 9.90 -6.26 5.50
CA ASN A 403 8.72 -5.58 6.02
C ASN A 403 7.46 -5.95 5.22
N ALA A 404 7.52 -5.83 3.90
CA ALA A 404 6.42 -6.17 3.02
C ALA A 404 6.04 -7.65 3.09
N TYR A 405 7.03 -8.55 3.24
CA TYR A 405 6.76 -9.96 3.47
C TYR A 405 5.97 -10.17 4.76
N SER A 406 6.42 -9.59 5.88
CA SER A 406 5.77 -9.74 7.18
C SER A 406 4.34 -9.19 7.18
N ASP A 407 4.12 -8.09 6.48
CA ASP A 407 2.79 -7.51 6.31
C ASP A 407 1.85 -8.43 5.51
N ASN A 408 2.35 -8.98 4.42
CA ASN A 408 1.53 -9.72 3.46
C ASN A 408 1.39 -11.21 3.80
N VAL A 409 2.32 -11.82 4.55
CA VAL A 409 2.18 -13.23 4.93
C VAL A 409 1.08 -13.44 5.97
N ALA A 410 0.82 -12.45 6.83
CA ALA A 410 -0.33 -12.48 7.73
C ALA A 410 -1.67 -12.43 6.94
N LEU A 411 -1.74 -11.60 5.89
CA LEU A 411 -2.92 -11.53 5.00
C LEU A 411 -3.08 -12.82 4.17
N PHE A 412 -1.96 -13.40 3.71
CA PHE A 412 -1.95 -14.71 3.04
C PHE A 412 -2.54 -15.79 3.94
N ALA A 413 -2.07 -15.86 5.20
CA ALA A 413 -2.58 -16.83 6.16
C ALA A 413 -4.09 -16.67 6.41
N LEU A 414 -4.57 -15.43 6.52
CA LEU A 414 -6.01 -15.14 6.66
C LEU A 414 -6.82 -15.54 5.43
N ALA A 415 -6.29 -15.30 4.22
CA ALA A 415 -6.97 -15.69 2.99
C ALA A 415 -7.11 -17.21 2.87
N ILE A 416 -6.03 -17.96 3.16
CA ILE A 416 -6.05 -19.43 3.14
C ILE A 416 -6.99 -19.96 4.22
N GLU A 417 -6.95 -19.38 5.43
CA GLU A 417 -7.87 -19.77 6.52
C GLU A 417 -9.33 -19.59 6.09
N ARG A 418 -9.70 -18.45 5.52
CA ARG A 418 -11.08 -18.20 5.04
C ARG A 418 -11.52 -19.15 3.94
N MET A 419 -10.60 -19.57 3.07
CA MET A 419 -10.90 -20.50 1.98
C MET A 419 -10.99 -21.95 2.42
N THR A 420 -10.20 -22.34 3.44
CA THR A 420 -9.99 -23.74 3.78
C THR A 420 -10.49 -24.12 5.18
N GLY A 421 -10.61 -23.15 6.10
CA GLY A 421 -10.86 -23.36 7.52
C GLY A 421 -9.62 -23.80 8.32
N TYR A 422 -8.40 -23.70 7.72
CA TYR A 422 -7.13 -24.08 8.35
C TYR A 422 -6.16 -22.90 8.30
N ILE A 423 -5.50 -22.62 9.42
CA ILE A 423 -4.50 -21.55 9.56
C ILE A 423 -3.15 -22.06 9.08
N PRO A 424 -2.56 -21.50 8.02
CA PRO A 424 -1.20 -21.81 7.61
C PRO A 424 -0.19 -21.44 8.70
N THR A 425 0.73 -22.34 8.98
CA THR A 425 1.81 -22.12 9.95
C THR A 425 3.19 -22.21 9.30
N ILE A 426 3.36 -23.10 8.32
CA ILE A 426 4.61 -23.31 7.60
C ILE A 426 4.34 -23.27 6.09
N ILE A 427 5.23 -22.60 5.35
CA ILE A 427 5.29 -22.59 3.88
C ILE A 427 6.62 -23.18 3.47
N LYS A 428 6.63 -24.41 2.93
CA LYS A 428 7.87 -25.05 2.48
C LYS A 428 8.13 -24.80 1.01
N GLN A 429 9.34 -24.36 0.74
CA GLN A 429 9.88 -24.25 -0.60
C GLN A 429 11.42 -24.17 -0.50
N GLN A 430 12.15 -24.82 -1.40
CA GLN A 430 13.60 -25.01 -1.31
C GLN A 430 14.37 -23.66 -1.28
N ASP A 431 13.93 -22.67 -2.05
CA ASP A 431 14.62 -21.38 -2.18
C ASP A 431 14.10 -20.33 -1.16
N LEU A 432 13.09 -20.67 -0.34
CA LEU A 432 12.57 -19.77 0.66
C LEU A 432 13.38 -19.85 1.94
N PRO A 433 13.96 -18.73 2.45
CA PRO A 433 14.67 -18.73 3.71
C PRO A 433 13.82 -19.22 4.89
N LEU A 434 14.43 -19.87 5.87
CA LEU A 434 13.74 -20.51 6.98
C LEU A 434 12.83 -19.53 7.75
N GLU A 435 13.31 -18.29 7.97
CA GLU A 435 12.55 -17.21 8.62
C GLU A 435 11.35 -16.73 7.82
N ARG A 436 11.26 -17.10 6.53
CA ARG A 436 10.09 -16.88 5.68
C ARG A 436 9.21 -18.11 5.54
N GLN A 437 9.77 -19.31 5.80
CA GLN A 437 8.97 -20.54 5.81
C GLN A 437 8.08 -20.61 7.06
N ASP A 438 8.57 -20.22 8.22
CA ASP A 438 7.80 -20.19 9.46
C ASP A 438 7.02 -18.87 9.56
N ILE A 439 5.71 -18.93 9.39
CA ILE A 439 4.86 -17.74 9.34
C ILE A 439 4.90 -16.98 10.67
N PHE A 440 4.79 -17.69 11.77
CA PHE A 440 4.61 -17.11 13.10
C PHE A 440 5.82 -17.28 14.05
N GLY A 441 6.92 -17.87 13.56
CA GLY A 441 8.17 -18.01 14.30
C GLY A 441 8.19 -19.17 15.30
N THR A 442 7.22 -20.07 15.25
CA THR A 442 7.10 -21.16 16.23
C THR A 442 8.22 -22.21 16.08
N VAL A 443 8.57 -22.56 14.87
CA VAL A 443 9.64 -23.55 14.59
C VAL A 443 11.01 -22.89 14.64
N TYR A 444 11.14 -21.69 14.09
CA TYR A 444 12.38 -20.91 14.05
C TYR A 444 12.88 -20.60 15.46
N GLU A 445 12.01 -20.13 16.35
CA GLU A 445 12.37 -19.84 17.74
C GLU A 445 12.83 -21.08 18.52
N HIS A 446 12.38 -22.27 18.12
CA HIS A 446 12.80 -23.54 18.71
C HIS A 446 14.17 -24.03 18.17
N GLN A 447 14.55 -23.68 16.95
CA GLN A 447 15.81 -24.10 16.34
C GLN A 447 16.99 -23.20 16.72
N GLU A 448 16.80 -21.90 16.90
CA GLU A 448 17.86 -20.96 17.25
C GLU A 448 18.22 -20.93 18.74
N LYS A 449 17.47 -21.58 19.62
CA LYS A 449 17.87 -21.68 21.03
C LYS A 449 18.93 -22.76 21.19
N PRO A 450 20.25 -22.41 21.38
CA PRO A 450 21.20 -23.38 21.89
C PRO A 450 20.66 -23.86 23.23
N LYS A 451 20.82 -25.16 23.53
CA LYS A 451 20.37 -25.87 24.73
C LYS A 451 20.64 -25.11 26.05
N LYS A 452 20.01 -23.97 26.27
CA LYS A 452 19.87 -23.38 27.58
C LYS A 452 18.68 -24.05 28.23
N LYS A 453 18.86 -24.55 29.46
CA LYS A 453 17.83 -25.20 30.28
C LYS A 453 16.50 -24.48 30.08
N ILE A 454 15.55 -25.24 29.52
CA ILE A 454 14.16 -24.77 29.34
C ILE A 454 13.61 -24.61 30.76
N ILE A 455 13.45 -23.38 31.18
CA ILE A 455 12.51 -23.06 32.26
C ILE A 455 11.15 -23.16 31.57
N PRO A 456 10.25 -24.07 31.96
CA PRO A 456 8.96 -24.18 31.32
C PRO A 456 8.17 -22.89 31.56
N ILE A 457 8.08 -22.05 30.56
CA ILE A 457 7.22 -20.87 30.60
C ILE A 457 5.79 -21.38 30.42
N LYS A 458 5.00 -21.31 31.46
CA LYS A 458 3.59 -21.59 31.39
C LYS A 458 2.91 -20.39 30.74
N VAL A 459 2.62 -20.50 29.45
CA VAL A 459 1.78 -19.52 28.77
C VAL A 459 0.36 -19.73 29.25
N ILE A 460 -0.12 -18.86 30.12
CA ILE A 460 -1.53 -18.82 30.49
C ILE A 460 -2.20 -17.87 29.51
N SER A 461 -2.80 -18.41 28.48
CA SER A 461 -3.73 -17.66 27.64
C SER A 461 -5.10 -17.67 28.31
N GLU A 462 -5.64 -16.50 28.64
CA GLU A 462 -7.04 -16.42 29.10
C GLU A 462 -7.97 -16.64 27.91
N LYS A 463 -8.85 -17.62 28.02
CA LYS A 463 -9.95 -17.85 27.07
C LYS A 463 -10.88 -16.65 27.14
N ILE A 464 -10.97 -15.87 26.06
CA ILE A 464 -11.79 -14.66 26.02
C ILE A 464 -13.22 -14.96 25.54
N GLY A 465 -13.43 -16.09 24.89
CA GLY A 465 -14.74 -16.49 24.39
C GLY A 465 -14.68 -17.71 23.48
N GLU A 466 -15.84 -18.13 23.06
CA GLU A 466 -16.04 -19.20 22.09
C GLU A 466 -16.97 -18.68 21.00
N ILE A 467 -16.55 -18.74 19.74
CA ILE A 467 -17.36 -18.34 18.60
C ILE A 467 -17.46 -19.54 17.67
N GLU A 468 -18.68 -20.07 17.51
CA GLU A 468 -18.98 -21.22 16.65
C GLU A 468 -18.12 -22.47 16.93
N GLY A 469 -17.79 -22.75 18.23
CA GLY A 469 -16.99 -23.90 18.62
C GLY A 469 -15.47 -23.69 18.55
N ILE A 470 -15.01 -22.51 18.27
CA ILE A 470 -13.58 -22.14 18.26
C ILE A 470 -13.25 -21.36 19.53
N GLU A 471 -12.29 -21.86 20.32
CA GLU A 471 -11.79 -21.17 21.49
C GLU A 471 -10.91 -19.96 21.08
N VAL A 472 -11.29 -18.76 21.51
CA VAL A 472 -10.53 -17.52 21.28
C VAL A 472 -9.72 -17.18 22.52
N TYR A 473 -8.40 -17.03 22.34
CA TYR A 473 -7.48 -16.72 23.42
C TYR A 473 -6.99 -15.26 23.31
N GLY A 474 -7.04 -14.52 24.42
CA GLY A 474 -6.56 -13.15 24.52
C GLY A 474 -5.09 -13.05 24.96
N LYS A 475 -4.64 -11.83 25.23
CA LYS A 475 -3.26 -11.52 25.60
C LYS A 475 -2.66 -12.54 26.57
N SER A 476 -1.60 -13.22 26.15
CA SER A 476 -0.80 -14.08 27.02
C SER A 476 -0.05 -13.22 28.05
N LYS A 477 -0.26 -13.51 29.35
CA LYS A 477 0.68 -13.07 30.38
C LYS A 477 1.82 -14.08 30.46
N VAL A 478 3.04 -13.61 30.35
CA VAL A 478 4.25 -14.39 30.62
C VAL A 478 4.54 -14.24 32.11
N GLU A 479 4.41 -15.31 32.87
CA GLU A 479 5.00 -15.42 34.21
C GLU A 479 6.35 -16.12 34.07
N VAL A 480 7.40 -15.43 34.54
CA VAL A 480 8.79 -15.94 34.57
C VAL A 480 9.00 -16.73 35.87
#